data_02fb0b00b86d6e4d2e625678620c78d0
#
_entry.id   02fb0b00b86d6e4d2e625678620c78d0
#
_cell.length_a   1.000
_cell.length_b   1.000
_cell.length_c   1.000
_cell.angle_alpha   90.00
_cell.angle_beta   90.00
_cell.angle_gamma   90.00
#
_symmetry.space_group_name_H-M   'P 1'
#
loop_
_entity.id
_entity.type
_entity.pdbx_description
1 polymer ?
#
loop_
_entity_poly.entity_id
_entity_poly.type
_entity_poly.pdbx_seq_one_letter_code
_entity_poly.pdbx_strand_id
1 'polypeptide(L)'
;FLQYVVLPAIHIYILVSMMNYLTKESYLSKLAELIQTVLVWTMKTILAGVVGLNLVQSLLSPAMDTVKRSALTRGTEAIPGIGDAIGGVTEVIFASAVLVKNGIGVVGAIICFALCLMPIVQIGAIALLYKLAAALMQPVSDVRIIGCMETVGEGMRLLIRAVFTVGMLFLITIILVAASTGTT
;
A
#
# COMPACT_ATOMS: atom_id res chain seq x y z
N PHE A 1 8.27 7.51 -6.43
CA PHE A 1 8.96 6.34 -6.98
C PHE A 1 7.99 5.44 -7.78
N LEU A 2 6.89 4.95 -7.19
CA LEU A 2 5.93 4.07 -7.86
C LEU A 2 5.35 4.68 -9.14
N GLN A 3 4.98 5.96 -9.14
CA GLN A 3 4.44 6.65 -10.30
C GLN A 3 5.48 6.86 -11.41
N TYR A 4 6.72 7.20 -11.07
CA TYR A 4 7.76 7.54 -12.05
C TYR A 4 8.56 6.34 -12.55
N VAL A 5 8.57 5.23 -11.84
CA VAL A 5 9.35 4.03 -12.20
C VAL A 5 8.43 2.87 -12.57
N VAL A 6 7.46 2.54 -11.73
CA VAL A 6 6.61 1.36 -11.92
C VAL A 6 5.62 1.55 -13.06
N LEU A 7 4.96 2.70 -13.17
CA LEU A 7 4.02 2.97 -14.27
C LEU A 7 4.68 2.90 -15.65
N PRO A 8 5.79 3.64 -15.93
CA PRO A 8 6.43 3.51 -17.24
C PRO A 8 7.00 2.10 -17.48
N ALA A 9 7.48 1.42 -16.46
CA ALA A 9 7.96 0.04 -16.60
C ALA A 9 6.82 -0.93 -16.95
N ILE A 10 5.59 -0.74 -16.44
CA ILE A 10 4.42 -1.51 -16.86
C ILE A 10 4.08 -1.24 -18.33
N HIS A 11 4.17 0.03 -18.80
CA HIS A 11 3.95 0.36 -20.20
C HIS A 11 4.99 -0.31 -21.11
N ILE A 12 6.27 -0.29 -20.70
CA ILE A 12 7.34 -0.98 -21.44
C ILE A 12 7.08 -2.49 -21.47
N TYR A 13 6.65 -3.09 -20.35
CA TYR A 13 6.26 -4.50 -20.30
C TYR A 13 5.17 -4.82 -21.32
N ILE A 14 4.09 -4.04 -21.35
CA ILE A 14 2.99 -4.25 -22.30
C ILE A 14 3.48 -4.14 -23.74
N LEU A 15 4.27 -3.12 -24.08
CA LEU A 15 4.81 -2.92 -25.42
C LEU A 15 5.73 -4.07 -25.85
N VAL A 16 6.67 -4.47 -25.02
CA VAL A 16 7.60 -5.57 -25.30
C VAL A 16 6.84 -6.88 -25.47
N SER A 17 5.86 -7.14 -24.63
CA SER A 17 5.05 -8.35 -24.67
C SER A 17 4.14 -8.38 -25.91
N MET A 18 3.54 -7.25 -26.31
CA MET A 18 2.79 -7.14 -27.56
C MET A 18 3.69 -7.37 -28.79
N MET A 19 4.88 -6.75 -28.80
CA MET A 19 5.85 -6.97 -29.88
C MET A 19 6.26 -8.44 -30.01
N ASN A 20 6.39 -9.13 -28.88
CA ASN A 20 6.72 -10.56 -28.87
C ASN A 20 5.63 -11.41 -29.54
N TYR A 21 4.34 -11.09 -29.37
CA TYR A 21 3.24 -11.79 -30.07
C TYR A 21 3.14 -11.45 -31.54
N LEU A 22 3.51 -10.23 -31.94
CA LEU A 22 3.50 -9.81 -33.34
C LEU A 22 4.68 -10.38 -34.14
N THR A 23 5.80 -10.68 -33.50
CA THR A 23 6.98 -11.24 -34.12
C THR A 23 6.83 -12.75 -34.29
N LYS A 24 7.28 -13.31 -35.43
CA LYS A 24 7.18 -14.75 -35.71
C LYS A 24 8.01 -15.63 -34.76
N GLU A 25 9.02 -15.06 -34.15
CA GLU A 25 9.92 -15.74 -33.23
C GLU A 25 9.89 -15.07 -31.86
N SER A 26 9.78 -15.86 -30.80
CA SER A 26 9.59 -15.42 -29.42
C SER A 26 10.89 -14.90 -28.74
N TYR A 27 11.66 -14.05 -29.44
CA TYR A 27 12.92 -13.50 -28.93
C TYR A 27 12.75 -12.61 -27.70
N LEU A 28 11.60 -11.93 -27.57
CA LEU A 28 11.33 -10.97 -26.52
C LEU A 28 10.61 -11.58 -25.31
N SER A 29 10.24 -12.86 -25.34
CA SER A 29 9.49 -13.49 -24.25
C SER A 29 10.28 -13.49 -22.93
N LYS A 30 11.57 -13.79 -22.98
CA LYS A 30 12.45 -13.76 -21.81
C LYS A 30 12.63 -12.36 -21.24
N LEU A 31 12.69 -11.36 -22.12
CA LEU A 31 12.76 -9.95 -21.70
C LEU A 31 11.48 -9.51 -21.01
N ALA A 32 10.32 -9.85 -21.56
CA ALA A 32 9.02 -9.56 -20.95
C ALA A 32 8.87 -10.23 -19.57
N GLU A 33 9.25 -11.51 -19.47
CA GLU A 33 9.23 -12.26 -18.21
C GLU A 33 10.15 -11.62 -17.14
N LEU A 34 11.35 -11.17 -17.57
CA LEU A 34 12.30 -10.50 -16.69
C LEU A 34 11.72 -9.16 -16.18
N ILE A 35 11.16 -8.33 -17.06
CA ILE A 35 10.55 -7.05 -16.69
C ILE A 35 9.40 -7.30 -15.69
N GLN A 36 8.54 -8.27 -15.95
CA GLN A 36 7.44 -8.63 -15.06
C GLN A 36 7.94 -9.07 -13.69
N THR A 37 8.96 -9.92 -13.66
CA THR A 37 9.57 -10.42 -12.41
C THR A 37 10.17 -9.28 -11.61
N VAL A 38 10.95 -8.41 -12.24
CA VAL A 38 11.56 -7.23 -11.60
C VAL A 38 10.50 -6.30 -11.04
N LEU A 39 9.42 -6.02 -11.80
CA LEU A 39 8.31 -5.19 -11.35
C LEU A 39 7.64 -5.76 -10.09
N VAL A 40 7.29 -7.03 -10.12
CA VAL A 40 6.63 -7.69 -8.98
C VAL A 40 7.56 -7.75 -7.77
N TRP A 41 8.84 -8.05 -7.99
CA TRP A 41 9.84 -8.09 -6.93
C TRP A 41 10.04 -6.71 -6.29
N THR A 42 10.18 -5.67 -7.11
CA THR A 42 10.30 -4.27 -6.64
C THR A 42 9.11 -3.85 -5.78
N MET A 43 7.88 -4.14 -6.22
CA MET A 43 6.67 -3.81 -5.43
C MET A 43 6.66 -4.54 -4.09
N LYS A 44 7.00 -5.84 -4.07
CA LYS A 44 7.07 -6.63 -2.84
C LYS A 44 8.15 -6.12 -1.89
N THR A 45 9.32 -5.76 -2.41
CA THR A 45 10.44 -5.28 -1.61
C THR A 45 10.12 -3.93 -0.96
N ILE A 46 9.51 -3.00 -1.71
CA ILE A 46 9.09 -1.70 -1.15
C ILE A 46 8.06 -1.91 -0.04
N LEU A 47 7.05 -2.73 -0.29
CA LEU A 47 6.02 -3.02 0.70
C LEU A 47 6.63 -3.67 1.96
N ALA A 48 7.47 -4.68 1.78
CA ALA A 48 8.14 -5.37 2.89
C ALA A 48 9.07 -4.43 3.67
N GLY A 49 9.80 -3.54 2.98
CA GLY A 49 10.66 -2.54 3.60
C GLY A 49 9.87 -1.58 4.50
N VAL A 50 8.76 -1.03 4.00
CA VAL A 50 7.91 -0.11 4.79
C VAL A 50 7.24 -0.83 5.95
N VAL A 51 6.73 -2.06 5.74
CA VAL A 51 6.17 -2.88 6.83
C VAL A 51 7.23 -3.20 7.87
N GLY A 52 8.44 -3.58 7.44
CA GLY A 52 9.56 -3.88 8.34
C GLY A 52 9.97 -2.67 9.20
N LEU A 53 10.10 -1.48 8.59
CA LEU A 53 10.39 -0.25 9.32
C LEU A 53 9.28 0.08 10.33
N ASN A 54 8.02 -0.14 9.95
CA ASN A 54 6.87 0.11 10.82
C ASN A 54 6.85 -0.83 12.03
N LEU A 55 7.18 -2.11 11.83
CA LEU A 55 7.33 -3.08 12.93
C LEU A 55 8.43 -2.66 13.90
N VAL A 56 9.59 -2.22 13.40
CA VAL A 56 10.69 -1.74 14.25
C VAL A 56 10.24 -0.53 15.07
N GLN A 57 9.56 0.43 14.46
CA GLN A 57 9.04 1.61 15.16
C GLN A 57 7.97 1.22 16.20
N SER A 58 7.08 0.29 15.87
CA SER A 58 6.05 -0.20 16.80
C SER A 58 6.64 -0.90 18.02
N LEU A 59 7.77 -1.59 17.88
CA LEU A 59 8.46 -2.23 18.99
C LEU A 59 9.21 -1.23 19.88
N LEU A 60 9.68 -0.12 19.30
CA LEU A 60 10.42 0.91 20.05
C LEU A 60 9.49 1.88 20.80
N SER A 61 8.27 2.12 20.29
CA SER A 61 7.30 3.05 20.89
C SER A 61 6.96 2.73 22.36
N PRO A 62 6.59 1.49 22.75
CA PRO A 62 6.25 1.18 24.14
C PRO A 62 7.43 1.34 25.11
N ALA A 63 8.67 1.14 24.65
CA ALA A 63 9.85 1.36 25.47
C ALA A 63 10.04 2.85 25.80
N MET A 64 9.80 3.74 24.86
CA MET A 64 9.87 5.19 25.04
C MET A 64 8.74 5.73 25.91
N ASP A 65 7.51 5.20 25.78
CA ASP A 65 6.36 5.61 26.58
C ASP A 65 6.51 5.23 28.07
N THR A 66 7.10 4.07 28.35
CA THR A 66 7.38 3.63 29.72
C THR A 66 8.39 4.55 30.41
N VAL A 67 9.43 4.98 29.70
CA VAL A 67 10.45 5.90 30.23
C VAL A 67 9.85 7.29 30.48
N LYS A 68 9.04 7.82 29.57
CA LYS A 68 8.35 9.11 29.73
C LYS A 68 7.35 9.10 30.88
N ARG A 69 6.53 8.05 31.00
CA ARG A 69 5.60 7.89 32.13
C ARG A 69 6.33 7.83 33.49
N SER A 70 7.39 7.04 33.59
CA SER A 70 8.17 6.93 34.82
C SER A 70 8.83 8.26 35.20
N ALA A 71 9.25 9.06 34.23
CA ALA A 71 9.82 10.38 34.50
C ALA A 71 8.77 11.40 34.99
N LEU A 72 7.57 11.37 34.39
CA LEU A 72 6.44 12.24 34.77
C LEU A 72 5.88 11.88 36.16
N THR A 73 5.67 10.58 36.44
CA THR A 73 5.14 10.11 37.71
C THR A 73 6.09 10.43 38.85
N ARG A 74 7.40 10.25 38.65
CA ARG A 74 8.41 10.65 39.69
C ARG A 74 8.48 12.16 39.93
N GLY A 75 8.16 12.99 38.92
CA GLY A 75 8.11 14.44 39.05
C GLY A 75 6.86 14.94 39.79
N THR A 76 5.72 14.28 39.67
CA THR A 76 4.45 14.65 40.32
C THR A 76 4.32 14.09 41.75
N GLU A 77 4.91 12.94 42.05
CA GLU A 77 4.94 12.36 43.41
C GLU A 77 5.79 13.16 44.40
N ALA A 78 6.62 14.09 43.92
CA ALA A 78 7.44 14.95 44.80
C ALA A 78 6.62 15.98 45.57
N ILE A 79 5.32 16.19 45.30
CA ILE A 79 4.48 17.17 45.98
C ILE A 79 3.26 16.45 46.59
N PRO A 80 3.28 16.14 47.92
CA PRO A 80 2.18 15.44 48.56
C PRO A 80 0.91 16.33 48.61
N GLY A 81 -0.21 15.81 48.16
CA GLY A 81 -1.53 16.44 48.23
C GLY A 81 -2.06 17.08 46.91
N ILE A 82 -1.23 17.33 45.91
CA ILE A 82 -1.65 17.89 44.61
C ILE A 82 -1.67 16.80 43.51
N GLY A 83 -0.92 15.70 43.71
CA GLY A 83 -0.74 14.63 42.74
C GLY A 83 -2.02 13.91 42.33
N ASP A 84 -2.94 13.64 43.27
CA ASP A 84 -4.18 12.90 43.00
C ASP A 84 -5.21 13.71 42.19
N ALA A 85 -5.33 15.02 42.44
CA ALA A 85 -6.29 15.87 41.72
C ALA A 85 -5.81 16.20 40.31
N ILE A 86 -4.50 16.45 40.14
CA ILE A 86 -3.91 16.71 38.81
C ILE A 86 -3.77 15.41 38.00
N GLY A 87 -3.46 14.28 38.66
CA GLY A 87 -3.37 12.96 38.04
C GLY A 87 -4.66 12.56 37.37
N GLY A 88 -5.80 12.70 38.04
CA GLY A 88 -7.11 12.34 37.48
C GLY A 88 -7.52 13.18 36.25
N VAL A 89 -7.30 14.51 36.30
CA VAL A 89 -7.58 15.41 35.17
C VAL A 89 -6.65 15.11 33.99
N THR A 90 -5.39 14.88 34.25
CA THR A 90 -4.40 14.56 33.22
C THR A 90 -4.73 13.21 32.55
N GLU A 91 -5.16 12.21 33.33
CA GLU A 91 -5.55 10.91 32.80
C GLU A 91 -6.79 10.99 31.90
N VAL A 92 -7.80 11.78 32.26
CA VAL A 92 -8.99 12.03 31.44
C VAL A 92 -8.64 12.77 30.14
N ILE A 93 -7.75 13.76 30.18
CA ILE A 93 -7.29 14.48 29.00
C ILE A 93 -6.52 13.53 28.08
N PHE A 94 -5.60 12.72 28.61
CA PHE A 94 -4.88 11.71 27.82
C PHE A 94 -5.81 10.66 27.20
N ALA A 95 -6.76 10.12 27.97
CA ALA A 95 -7.75 9.17 27.47
C ALA A 95 -8.59 9.76 26.35
N SER A 96 -9.05 11.01 26.52
CA SER A 96 -9.81 11.72 25.48
C SER A 96 -8.98 11.98 24.22
N ALA A 97 -7.73 12.37 24.36
CA ALA A 97 -6.82 12.57 23.22
C ALA A 97 -6.57 11.26 22.45
N VAL A 98 -6.40 10.13 23.16
CA VAL A 98 -6.25 8.80 22.54
C VAL A 98 -7.51 8.36 21.81
N LEU A 99 -8.70 8.64 22.37
CA LEU A 99 -9.98 8.33 21.73
C LEU A 99 -10.18 9.11 20.42
N VAL A 100 -9.94 10.42 20.44
CA VAL A 100 -10.03 11.27 19.24
C VAL A 100 -9.03 10.83 18.18
N LYS A 101 -7.81 10.55 18.57
CA LYS A 101 -6.74 10.07 17.70
C LYS A 101 -7.11 8.74 17.01
N ASN A 102 -7.58 7.76 17.78
CA ASN A 102 -8.01 6.48 17.22
C ASN A 102 -9.20 6.67 16.28
N GLY A 103 -10.13 7.57 16.61
CA GLY A 103 -11.26 7.93 15.74
C GLY A 103 -10.79 8.51 14.40
N ILE A 104 -9.88 9.46 14.40
CA ILE A 104 -9.31 10.06 13.16
C ILE A 104 -8.56 9.01 12.34
N GLY A 105 -7.78 8.14 12.97
CA GLY A 105 -7.05 7.07 12.30
C GLY A 105 -7.99 6.07 11.61
N VAL A 106 -9.07 5.65 12.27
CA VAL A 106 -10.06 4.72 11.72
C VAL A 106 -10.83 5.36 10.56
N VAL A 107 -11.29 6.59 10.71
CA VAL A 107 -12.00 7.32 9.64
C VAL A 107 -11.08 7.54 8.43
N GLY A 108 -9.83 7.95 8.67
CA GLY A 108 -8.82 8.09 7.61
C GLY A 108 -8.55 6.78 6.87
N ALA A 109 -8.47 5.66 7.59
CA ALA A 109 -8.28 4.34 7.00
C ALA A 109 -9.48 3.91 6.14
N ILE A 110 -10.72 4.17 6.59
CA ILE A 110 -11.93 3.85 5.82
C ILE A 110 -11.99 4.68 4.54
N ILE A 111 -11.72 5.99 4.62
CA ILE A 111 -11.70 6.87 3.46
C ILE A 111 -10.61 6.44 2.47
N CYS A 112 -9.41 6.14 2.96
CA CYS A 112 -8.31 5.64 2.14
C CYS A 112 -8.68 4.34 1.42
N PHE A 113 -9.29 3.39 2.13
CA PHE A 113 -9.73 2.13 1.55
C PHE A 113 -10.78 2.35 0.45
N ALA A 114 -11.77 3.23 0.70
CA ALA A 114 -12.79 3.57 -0.29
C ALA A 114 -12.19 4.23 -1.54
N LEU A 115 -11.25 5.15 -1.37
CA LEU A 115 -10.54 5.81 -2.48
C LEU A 115 -9.68 4.83 -3.30
N CYS A 116 -9.08 3.83 -2.66
CA CYS A 116 -8.29 2.80 -3.36
C CYS A 116 -9.17 1.76 -4.06
N LEU A 117 -10.35 1.48 -3.52
CA LEU A 117 -11.26 0.47 -4.08
C LEU A 117 -11.79 0.89 -5.46
N MET A 118 -12.10 2.17 -5.65
CA MET A 118 -12.67 2.68 -6.90
C MET A 118 -11.78 2.43 -8.13
N PRO A 119 -10.48 2.82 -8.14
CA PRO A 119 -9.60 2.52 -9.27
C PRO A 119 -9.35 1.01 -9.44
N ILE A 120 -9.30 0.23 -8.36
CA ILE A 120 -9.11 -1.22 -8.43
C ILE A 120 -10.29 -1.88 -9.15
N VAL A 121 -11.52 -1.52 -8.80
CA VAL A 121 -12.73 -2.05 -9.45
C VAL A 121 -12.79 -1.62 -10.92
N GLN A 122 -12.47 -0.37 -11.23
CA GLN A 122 -12.47 0.15 -12.58
C GLN A 122 -11.44 -0.54 -13.47
N ILE A 123 -10.19 -0.65 -13.04
CA ILE A 123 -9.13 -1.35 -13.79
C ILE A 123 -9.44 -2.86 -13.87
N GLY A 124 -10.00 -3.44 -12.81
CA GLY A 124 -10.41 -4.84 -12.77
C GLY A 124 -11.53 -5.15 -13.78
N ALA A 125 -12.53 -4.29 -13.90
CA ALA A 125 -13.59 -4.42 -14.89
C ALA A 125 -13.03 -4.35 -16.32
N ILE A 126 -12.13 -3.41 -16.60
CA ILE A 126 -11.46 -3.29 -17.90
C ILE A 126 -10.62 -4.55 -18.18
N ALA A 127 -9.86 -5.04 -17.23
CA ALA A 127 -9.06 -6.27 -17.37
C ALA A 127 -9.95 -7.49 -17.69
N LEU A 128 -11.11 -7.57 -17.04
CA LEU A 128 -12.09 -8.63 -17.28
C LEU A 128 -12.69 -8.52 -18.67
N LEU A 129 -13.01 -7.30 -19.14
CA LEU A 129 -13.52 -7.07 -20.50
C LEU A 129 -12.50 -7.48 -21.57
N TYR A 130 -11.22 -7.15 -21.40
CA TYR A 130 -10.16 -7.59 -22.32
C TYR A 130 -10.02 -9.11 -22.35
N LYS A 131 -10.10 -9.78 -21.21
CA LYS A 131 -10.07 -11.25 -21.16
C LYS A 131 -11.29 -11.89 -21.81
N LEU A 132 -12.46 -11.32 -21.56
CA LEU A 132 -13.69 -11.78 -22.19
C LEU A 132 -13.64 -11.60 -23.70
N ALA A 133 -13.18 -10.45 -24.17
CA ALA A 133 -13.00 -10.17 -25.59
C ALA A 133 -12.02 -11.15 -26.24
N ALA A 134 -10.87 -11.42 -25.60
CA ALA A 134 -9.90 -12.41 -26.07
C ALA A 134 -10.53 -13.81 -26.18
N ALA A 135 -11.31 -14.22 -25.20
CA ALA A 135 -11.99 -15.52 -25.19
C ALA A 135 -13.07 -15.62 -26.31
N LEU A 136 -13.84 -14.55 -26.54
CA LEU A 136 -14.85 -14.52 -27.60
C LEU A 136 -14.23 -14.49 -29.00
N MET A 137 -13.08 -13.88 -29.16
CA MET A 137 -12.37 -13.81 -30.44
C MET A 137 -11.57 -15.08 -30.76
N GLN A 138 -11.35 -15.94 -29.78
CA GLN A 138 -10.54 -17.16 -29.93
C GLN A 138 -10.95 -18.05 -31.13
N PRO A 139 -12.27 -18.29 -31.44
CA PRO A 139 -12.67 -19.14 -32.57
C PRO A 139 -12.53 -18.48 -33.94
N VAL A 140 -12.34 -17.15 -33.99
CA VAL A 140 -12.44 -16.39 -35.28
C VAL A 140 -11.13 -15.62 -35.57
N SER A 141 -10.27 -15.36 -34.59
CA SER A 141 -9.13 -14.47 -34.71
C SER A 141 -7.80 -15.22 -34.68
N ASP A 142 -6.77 -14.58 -35.23
CA ASP A 142 -5.40 -15.07 -35.20
C ASP A 142 -4.85 -15.09 -33.76
N VAL A 143 -4.10 -16.13 -33.45
CA VAL A 143 -3.44 -16.32 -32.11
C VAL A 143 -2.63 -15.11 -31.70
N ARG A 144 -2.07 -14.35 -32.65
CA ARG A 144 -1.30 -13.14 -32.38
C ARG A 144 -2.15 -12.02 -31.80
N ILE A 145 -3.33 -11.81 -32.35
CA ILE A 145 -4.25 -10.75 -31.89
C ILE A 145 -4.76 -11.11 -30.50
N ILE A 146 -5.09 -12.37 -30.27
CA ILE A 146 -5.51 -12.87 -28.97
C ILE A 146 -4.41 -12.67 -27.93
N GLY A 147 -3.16 -13.02 -28.27
CA GLY A 147 -2.01 -12.81 -27.37
C GLY A 147 -1.76 -11.34 -27.03
N CYS A 148 -1.97 -10.41 -27.98
CA CYS A 148 -1.91 -8.98 -27.70
C CYS A 148 -2.99 -8.55 -26.69
N MET A 149 -4.23 -9.05 -26.83
CA MET A 149 -5.32 -8.74 -25.91
C MET A 149 -5.07 -9.31 -24.50
N GLU A 150 -4.56 -10.53 -24.42
CA GLU A 150 -4.16 -11.14 -23.15
C GLU A 150 -3.07 -10.35 -22.45
N THR A 151 -2.07 -9.86 -23.21
CA THR A 151 -0.98 -9.01 -22.68
C THR A 151 -1.52 -7.73 -22.04
N VAL A 152 -2.50 -7.07 -22.66
CA VAL A 152 -3.16 -5.90 -22.08
C VAL A 152 -3.84 -6.28 -20.76
N GLY A 153 -4.55 -7.40 -20.73
CA GLY A 153 -5.17 -7.92 -19.51
C GLY A 153 -4.16 -8.20 -18.37
N GLU A 154 -2.99 -8.72 -18.70
CA GLU A 154 -1.90 -8.93 -17.73
C GLU A 154 -1.27 -7.62 -17.27
N GLY A 155 -1.08 -6.65 -18.16
CA GLY A 155 -0.65 -5.30 -17.82
C GLY A 155 -1.62 -4.62 -16.84
N MET A 156 -2.93 -4.76 -17.05
CA MET A 156 -3.95 -4.28 -16.12
C MET A 156 -3.86 -4.96 -14.74
N ARG A 157 -3.53 -6.24 -14.68
CA ARG A 157 -3.27 -6.93 -13.39
C ARG A 157 -2.07 -6.35 -12.65
N LEU A 158 -1.00 -6.00 -13.37
CA LEU A 158 0.16 -5.34 -12.77
C LEU A 158 -0.21 -3.95 -12.25
N LEU A 159 -1.05 -3.20 -12.97
CA LEU A 159 -1.59 -1.92 -12.50
C LEU A 159 -2.42 -2.07 -11.22
N ILE A 160 -3.30 -3.07 -11.15
CA ILE A 160 -4.07 -3.36 -9.92
C ILE A 160 -3.12 -3.62 -8.74
N ARG A 161 -2.08 -4.41 -8.94
CA ARG A 161 -1.07 -4.67 -7.91
C ARG A 161 -0.34 -3.39 -7.49
N ALA A 162 0.00 -2.52 -8.44
CA ALA A 162 0.64 -1.24 -8.16
C ALA A 162 -0.28 -0.34 -7.32
N VAL A 163 -1.55 -0.18 -7.71
CA VAL A 163 -2.54 0.60 -6.96
C VAL A 163 -2.76 0.04 -5.55
N PHE A 164 -2.86 -1.28 -5.43
CA PHE A 164 -2.99 -1.93 -4.13
C PHE A 164 -1.76 -1.69 -3.24
N THR A 165 -0.56 -1.78 -3.81
CA THR A 165 0.69 -1.49 -3.07
C THR A 165 0.72 -0.04 -2.59
N VAL A 166 0.36 0.93 -3.45
CA VAL A 166 0.26 2.35 -3.06
C VAL A 166 -0.76 2.55 -1.95
N GLY A 167 -1.94 1.93 -2.08
CA GLY A 167 -3.00 2.01 -1.06
C GLY A 167 -2.55 1.46 0.29
N MET A 168 -1.86 0.31 0.28
CA MET A 168 -1.29 -0.27 1.50
C MET A 168 -0.21 0.61 2.13
N LEU A 169 0.69 1.18 1.31
CA LEU A 169 1.71 2.10 1.80
C LEU A 169 1.09 3.35 2.41
N PHE A 170 0.02 3.88 1.80
CA PHE A 170 -0.68 5.05 2.31
C PHE A 170 -1.41 4.74 3.62
N LEU A 171 -2.08 3.59 3.72
CA LEU A 171 -2.70 3.09 4.95
C LEU A 171 -1.68 2.99 6.10
N ILE A 172 -0.54 2.37 5.83
CA ILE A 172 0.54 2.23 6.81
C ILE A 172 1.03 3.61 7.26
N THR A 173 1.17 4.55 6.34
CA THR A 173 1.58 5.93 6.64
C THR A 173 0.56 6.65 7.54
N ILE A 174 -0.74 6.51 7.27
CA ILE A 174 -1.80 7.07 8.12
C ILE A 174 -1.72 6.50 9.54
N ILE A 175 -1.60 5.18 9.65
CA ILE A 175 -1.47 4.50 10.95
C ILE A 175 -0.24 5.00 11.70
N LEU A 176 0.90 5.13 11.00
CA LEU A 176 2.14 5.62 11.58
C LEU A 176 2.01 7.06 12.08
N VAL A 177 1.47 7.96 11.26
CA VAL A 177 1.25 9.36 11.64
C VAL A 177 0.28 9.44 12.82
N ALA A 178 -0.82 8.71 12.77
CA ALA A 178 -1.76 8.62 13.88
C ALA A 178 -1.10 8.05 15.14
N ALA A 179 -0.17 7.13 15.05
CA ALA A 179 0.60 6.60 16.17
C ALA A 179 1.62 7.60 16.70
N SER A 180 2.33 8.33 15.86
CA SER A 180 3.41 9.24 16.27
C SER A 180 2.93 10.55 16.89
N THR A 181 1.77 11.07 16.48
CA THR A 181 1.17 12.30 17.04
C THR A 181 0.69 12.17 18.51
N GLY A 182 0.76 10.99 19.09
CA GLY A 182 0.42 10.77 20.50
C GLY A 182 1.61 10.77 21.46
N THR A 183 2.82 11.06 20.99
CA THR A 183 4.06 11.04 21.80
C THR A 183 4.65 12.43 22.03
N THR A 184 3.97 13.49 21.64
CA THR A 184 4.28 14.89 22.00
C THR A 184 3.28 15.42 23.00
#